data_f025b916ca098af0d1f3a53c9181c2cf
#
_entry.id   f025b916ca098af0d1f3a53c9181c2cf
#
_cell.length_a   1.000
_cell.length_b   1.000
_cell.length_c   1.000
_cell.angle_alpha   90.00
_cell.angle_beta   90.00
_cell.angle_gamma   90.00
#
_symmetry.space_group_name_H-M   'P 1'
#
loop_
_entity.id
_entity.type
_entity.pdbx_description
1 polymer ?
#
loop_
_entity_poly.entity_id
_entity_poly.type
_entity_poly.pdbx_seq_one_letter_code
_entity_poly.pdbx_strand_id
1 'polypeptide(L)'
;VILSVPLSSYKEVLLAGKDHFKDKAIITDTGSVKKEINKIFENLNLKNIFWVASHPIAGTEESGPAAGFKNLFKNRWTIICDSKNNKEQVEKIKKFWEFLGSKVKLMDAQQHDLVLGLTSHLPHAVAYNIVKTVTSEDSSLKDDIVKYSAGGLRDFTRIAASDPIMWRDIFLDNNVNILKIL
;
A
#
# COMPACT_ATOMS: atom_id res chain seq x y z
N VAL A 1 -8.34 -7.32 -14.11
CA VAL A 1 -7.49 -6.12 -14.16
C VAL A 1 -6.86 -5.93 -12.80
N ILE A 2 -5.56 -5.55 -12.75
CA ILE A 2 -4.87 -5.25 -11.50
C ILE A 2 -4.44 -3.79 -11.57
N LEU A 3 -4.82 -2.99 -10.56
CA LEU A 3 -4.36 -1.62 -10.41
C LEU A 3 -3.08 -1.61 -9.56
N SER A 4 -1.98 -1.20 -10.19
CA SER A 4 -0.66 -1.10 -9.56
C SER A 4 -0.06 0.29 -9.83
N VAL A 5 -0.88 1.32 -9.62
CA VAL A 5 -0.54 2.74 -9.76
C VAL A 5 -0.59 3.41 -8.38
N PRO A 6 -0.06 4.63 -8.21
CA PRO A 6 -0.23 5.38 -6.96
C PRO A 6 -1.70 5.54 -6.57
N LEU A 7 -2.00 5.55 -5.26
CA LEU A 7 -3.38 5.63 -4.74
C LEU A 7 -4.13 6.87 -5.28
N SER A 8 -3.45 8.00 -5.37
CA SER A 8 -4.00 9.25 -5.92
C SER A 8 -4.46 9.13 -7.39
N SER A 9 -3.95 8.16 -8.15
CA SER A 9 -4.30 7.94 -9.56
C SER A 9 -5.48 6.97 -9.76
N TYR A 10 -5.96 6.29 -8.73
CA TYR A 10 -6.99 5.24 -8.88
C TYR A 10 -8.26 5.75 -9.53
N LYS A 11 -8.79 6.89 -9.07
CA LYS A 11 -10.01 7.48 -9.62
C LYS A 11 -9.89 7.79 -11.10
N GLU A 12 -8.78 8.41 -11.50
CA GLU A 12 -8.51 8.77 -12.89
C GLU A 12 -8.41 7.53 -13.79
N VAL A 13 -7.61 6.54 -13.39
CA VAL A 13 -7.42 5.30 -14.14
C VAL A 13 -8.73 4.51 -14.29
N LEU A 14 -9.54 4.43 -13.23
CA LEU A 14 -10.83 3.77 -13.28
C LEU A 14 -11.81 4.50 -14.20
N LEU A 15 -11.83 5.83 -14.18
CA LEU A 15 -12.67 6.64 -15.07
C LEU A 15 -12.23 6.52 -16.53
N ALA A 16 -10.94 6.56 -16.80
CA ALA A 16 -10.39 6.40 -18.16
C ALA A 16 -10.68 5.00 -18.71
N GLY A 17 -10.66 3.97 -17.85
CA GLY A 17 -10.91 2.59 -18.25
C GLY A 17 -12.39 2.17 -18.30
N LYS A 18 -13.33 2.98 -17.78
CA LYS A 18 -14.71 2.55 -17.52
C LYS A 18 -15.46 1.94 -18.72
N ASP A 19 -15.25 2.50 -19.90
CA ASP A 19 -15.92 2.07 -21.14
C ASP A 19 -15.16 0.94 -21.87
N HIS A 20 -13.99 0.54 -21.34
CA HIS A 20 -13.11 -0.48 -21.92
C HIS A 20 -13.07 -1.78 -21.10
N PHE A 21 -13.61 -1.78 -19.91
CA PHE A 21 -13.70 -2.99 -19.10
C PHE A 21 -14.71 -3.96 -19.71
N LYS A 22 -14.31 -5.22 -19.84
CA LYS A 22 -15.24 -6.28 -20.26
C LYS A 22 -16.34 -6.45 -19.23
N ASP A 23 -17.53 -6.82 -19.70
CA ASP A 23 -18.65 -7.21 -18.82
C ASP A 23 -18.19 -8.28 -17.82
N LYS A 24 -18.58 -8.10 -16.55
CA LYS A 24 -18.20 -8.96 -15.43
C LYS A 24 -16.69 -9.03 -15.16
N ALA A 25 -15.92 -8.05 -15.62
CA ALA A 25 -14.50 -7.96 -15.26
C ALA A 25 -14.31 -7.85 -13.74
N ILE A 26 -13.28 -8.53 -13.26
CA ILE A 26 -12.83 -8.36 -11.87
C ILE A 26 -11.68 -7.38 -11.88
N ILE A 27 -11.81 -6.31 -11.09
CA ILE A 27 -10.74 -5.35 -10.82
C ILE A 27 -10.26 -5.59 -9.40
N THR A 28 -8.96 -5.73 -9.24
CA THR A 28 -8.26 -5.81 -7.96
C THR A 28 -7.09 -4.84 -7.95
N ASP A 29 -6.45 -4.66 -6.80
CA ASP A 29 -5.38 -3.69 -6.65
C ASP A 29 -4.24 -4.20 -5.77
N THR A 30 -3.18 -3.38 -5.66
CA THR A 30 -2.02 -3.61 -4.79
C THR A 30 -1.82 -2.51 -3.75
N GLY A 31 -2.75 -1.58 -3.64
CA GLY A 31 -2.62 -0.39 -2.81
C GLY A 31 -2.52 -0.69 -1.31
N SER A 32 -1.87 0.21 -0.58
CA SER A 32 -1.57 0.04 0.84
C SER A 32 -2.68 0.49 1.78
N VAL A 33 -3.73 1.16 1.29
CA VAL A 33 -4.92 1.58 2.03
C VAL A 33 -6.16 1.04 1.35
N LYS A 34 -7.17 0.58 2.11
CA LYS A 34 -8.33 -0.12 1.53
C LYS A 34 -9.64 0.65 1.69
N LYS A 35 -9.83 1.35 2.79
CA LYS A 35 -11.11 2.01 3.08
C LYS A 35 -11.45 3.10 2.06
N GLU A 36 -10.52 4.00 1.78
CA GLU A 36 -10.74 5.09 0.84
C GLU A 36 -10.86 4.60 -0.61
N ILE A 37 -10.07 3.58 -0.99
CA ILE A 37 -10.15 2.96 -2.31
C ILE A 37 -11.53 2.31 -2.54
N ASN A 38 -12.07 1.59 -1.54
CA ASN A 38 -13.39 1.00 -1.63
C ASN A 38 -14.46 2.09 -1.86
N LYS A 39 -14.37 3.23 -1.17
CA LYS A 39 -15.27 4.36 -1.38
C LYS A 39 -15.14 4.96 -2.79
N ILE A 40 -13.92 5.09 -3.30
CA ILE A 40 -13.69 5.57 -4.67
C ILE A 40 -14.43 4.67 -5.65
N PHE A 41 -14.24 3.34 -5.54
CA PHE A 41 -14.88 2.39 -6.43
C PHE A 41 -16.43 2.42 -6.30
N GLU A 42 -16.95 2.46 -5.09
CA GLU A 42 -18.39 2.55 -4.81
C GLU A 42 -19.01 3.81 -5.44
N ASN A 43 -18.33 4.96 -5.30
CA ASN A 43 -18.81 6.25 -5.84
C ASN A 43 -18.78 6.31 -7.38
N LEU A 44 -17.92 5.55 -8.03
CA LEU A 44 -17.85 5.47 -9.49
C LEU A 44 -19.01 4.67 -10.10
N ASN A 45 -19.68 3.84 -9.31
CA ASN A 45 -20.86 3.04 -9.69
C ASN A 45 -20.68 2.35 -11.07
N LEU A 46 -19.54 1.68 -11.27
CA LEU A 46 -19.22 0.98 -12.49
C LEU A 46 -20.16 -0.22 -12.67
N LYS A 47 -20.96 -0.22 -13.73
CA LYS A 47 -21.94 -1.29 -13.99
C LYS A 47 -21.23 -2.57 -14.44
N ASN A 48 -21.75 -3.70 -13.94
CA ASN A 48 -21.28 -5.05 -14.32
C ASN A 48 -19.78 -5.29 -14.10
N ILE A 49 -19.17 -4.59 -13.15
CA ILE A 49 -17.77 -4.75 -12.77
C ILE A 49 -17.70 -5.19 -11.32
N PHE A 50 -16.82 -6.14 -11.03
CA PHE A 50 -16.57 -6.61 -9.67
C PHE A 50 -15.30 -5.98 -9.12
N TRP A 51 -15.39 -5.43 -7.93
CA TRP A 51 -14.24 -4.95 -7.19
C TRP A 51 -13.86 -5.94 -6.09
N VAL A 52 -12.59 -6.32 -6.05
CA VAL A 52 -12.02 -7.15 -4.99
C VAL A 52 -10.71 -6.48 -4.55
N ALA A 53 -10.78 -5.67 -3.52
CA ALA A 53 -9.62 -4.97 -3.00
C ALA A 53 -8.60 -5.95 -2.44
N SER A 54 -7.32 -5.79 -2.82
CA SER A 54 -6.23 -6.59 -2.27
C SER A 54 -5.00 -5.75 -1.95
N HIS A 55 -4.16 -6.27 -1.06
CA HIS A 55 -2.91 -5.66 -0.68
C HIS A 55 -1.85 -6.75 -0.45
N PRO A 56 -0.97 -7.00 -1.40
CA PRO A 56 0.19 -7.85 -1.18
C PRO A 56 1.20 -7.11 -0.29
N ILE A 57 1.50 -7.70 0.88
CA ILE A 57 2.49 -7.17 1.81
C ILE A 57 3.89 -7.60 1.32
N ALA A 58 4.27 -7.01 0.22
CA ALA A 58 5.50 -7.32 -0.50
C ALA A 58 6.05 -6.06 -1.16
N GLY A 59 7.33 -6.02 -1.40
CA GLY A 59 8.04 -4.89 -1.98
C GLY A 59 9.36 -4.63 -1.29
N THR A 60 10.08 -3.68 -1.84
CA THR A 60 11.31 -3.10 -1.30
C THR A 60 11.12 -1.59 -1.20
N GLU A 61 12.12 -0.88 -0.73
CA GLU A 61 12.15 0.58 -0.73
C GLU A 61 12.27 1.18 -2.16
N GLU A 62 12.56 0.36 -3.16
CA GLU A 62 12.66 0.79 -4.55
C GLU A 62 11.29 0.84 -5.24
N SER A 63 11.15 1.72 -6.22
CA SER A 63 9.92 1.97 -6.95
C SER A 63 10.01 1.59 -8.43
N GLY A 64 8.84 1.39 -9.03
CA GLY A 64 8.69 1.15 -10.47
C GLY A 64 8.85 -0.31 -10.89
N PRO A 65 8.54 -0.62 -12.17
CA PRO A 65 8.49 -2.00 -12.66
C PRO A 65 9.85 -2.71 -12.65
N ALA A 66 10.95 -1.97 -12.70
CA ALA A 66 12.30 -2.53 -12.65
C ALA A 66 12.67 -3.10 -11.27
N ALA A 67 11.99 -2.66 -10.20
CA ALA A 67 12.15 -3.21 -8.85
C ALA A 67 11.49 -4.59 -8.66
N GLY A 68 10.70 -5.04 -9.64
CA GLY A 68 10.01 -6.33 -9.59
C GLY A 68 10.94 -7.51 -9.84
N PHE A 69 10.71 -8.62 -9.13
CA PHE A 69 11.44 -9.88 -9.32
C PHE A 69 10.51 -11.10 -9.18
N LYS A 70 10.91 -12.20 -9.79
CA LYS A 70 10.09 -13.41 -9.98
C LYS A 70 9.43 -13.94 -8.70
N ASN A 71 10.11 -13.86 -7.56
CA ASN A 71 9.65 -14.45 -6.30
C ASN A 71 9.11 -13.40 -5.30
N LEU A 72 8.76 -12.19 -5.78
CA LEU A 72 8.33 -11.06 -4.94
C LEU A 72 7.24 -11.44 -3.93
N PHE A 73 6.26 -12.23 -4.36
CA PHE A 73 5.09 -12.59 -3.54
C PHE A 73 5.26 -13.92 -2.78
N LYS A 74 6.31 -14.68 -3.06
CA LYS A 74 6.50 -16.01 -2.47
C LYS A 74 6.65 -15.94 -0.95
N ASN A 75 5.79 -16.68 -0.23
CA ASN A 75 5.71 -16.71 1.23
C ASN A 75 5.37 -15.36 1.88
N ARG A 76 4.93 -14.35 1.11
CA ARG A 76 4.42 -13.08 1.62
C ARG A 76 2.92 -13.16 1.87
N TRP A 77 2.41 -12.31 2.75
CA TRP A 77 0.97 -12.19 2.94
C TRP A 77 0.35 -11.31 1.85
N THR A 78 -0.82 -11.70 1.40
CA THR A 78 -1.73 -10.82 0.67
C THR A 78 -3.04 -10.74 1.44
N ILE A 79 -3.47 -9.53 1.77
CA ILE A 79 -4.76 -9.29 2.42
C ILE A 79 -5.78 -8.97 1.33
N ILE A 80 -6.92 -9.66 1.36
CA ILE A 80 -8.07 -9.35 0.51
C ILE A 80 -9.14 -8.71 1.39
N CYS A 81 -9.56 -7.51 1.02
CA CYS A 81 -10.60 -6.75 1.71
C CYS A 81 -11.88 -6.74 0.87
N ASP A 82 -12.71 -7.76 1.07
CA ASP A 82 -14.01 -7.82 0.41
C ASP A 82 -15.03 -6.98 1.15
N SER A 83 -15.67 -6.09 0.44
CA SER A 83 -16.71 -5.21 1.02
C SER A 83 -18.13 -5.73 0.84
N LYS A 84 -18.42 -6.61 -0.12
CA LYS A 84 -19.79 -7.07 -0.40
C LYS A 84 -19.87 -8.35 -1.25
N ASN A 85 -20.37 -9.43 -0.68
CA ASN A 85 -21.05 -10.57 -1.32
C ASN A 85 -20.49 -11.16 -2.65
N ASN A 86 -19.25 -10.86 -3.01
CA ASN A 86 -18.62 -11.32 -4.24
C ASN A 86 -17.80 -12.60 -4.03
N LYS A 87 -18.34 -13.58 -3.32
CA LYS A 87 -17.60 -14.79 -2.90
C LYS A 87 -16.85 -15.48 -4.03
N GLU A 88 -17.47 -15.60 -5.20
CA GLU A 88 -16.85 -16.23 -6.36
C GLU A 88 -15.64 -15.42 -6.87
N GLN A 89 -15.79 -14.10 -6.93
CA GLN A 89 -14.74 -13.19 -7.40
C GLN A 89 -13.58 -13.10 -6.40
N VAL A 90 -13.90 -13.08 -5.11
CA VAL A 90 -12.91 -13.16 -4.03
C VAL A 90 -12.12 -14.46 -4.13
N GLU A 91 -12.78 -15.60 -4.34
CA GLU A 91 -12.08 -16.88 -4.48
C GLU A 91 -11.17 -16.92 -5.73
N LYS A 92 -11.58 -16.28 -6.83
CA LYS A 92 -10.71 -16.15 -8.03
C LYS A 92 -9.46 -15.32 -7.73
N ILE A 93 -9.60 -14.17 -7.05
CA ILE A 93 -8.46 -13.33 -6.69
C ILE A 93 -7.58 -14.01 -5.64
N LYS A 94 -8.17 -14.72 -4.68
CA LYS A 94 -7.43 -15.53 -3.72
C LYS A 94 -6.55 -16.57 -4.43
N LYS A 95 -7.12 -17.37 -5.32
CA LYS A 95 -6.37 -18.37 -6.11
C LYS A 95 -5.27 -17.74 -6.95
N PHE A 96 -5.52 -16.56 -7.51
CA PHE A 96 -4.49 -15.81 -8.24
C PHE A 96 -3.29 -15.47 -7.36
N TRP A 97 -3.50 -14.91 -6.16
CA TRP A 97 -2.41 -14.58 -5.24
C TRP A 97 -1.71 -15.83 -4.69
N GLU A 98 -2.46 -16.90 -4.39
CA GLU A 98 -1.91 -18.19 -3.98
C GLU A 98 -1.03 -18.81 -5.08
N PHE A 99 -1.47 -18.71 -6.34
CA PHE A 99 -0.66 -19.15 -7.50
C PHE A 99 0.68 -18.40 -7.62
N LEU A 100 0.70 -17.11 -7.26
CA LEU A 100 1.93 -16.32 -7.17
C LEU A 100 2.79 -16.64 -5.93
N GLY A 101 2.33 -17.54 -5.07
CA GLY A 101 3.03 -18.01 -3.87
C GLY A 101 2.73 -17.23 -2.59
N SER A 102 1.73 -16.35 -2.62
CA SER A 102 1.28 -15.62 -1.43
C SER A 102 0.49 -16.50 -0.46
N LYS A 103 0.56 -16.14 0.82
CA LYS A 103 -0.39 -16.58 1.84
C LYS A 103 -1.54 -15.58 1.88
N VAL A 104 -2.78 -16.04 1.68
CA VAL A 104 -3.91 -15.11 1.61
C VAL A 104 -4.69 -15.05 2.93
N LYS A 105 -5.03 -13.84 3.36
CA LYS A 105 -5.90 -13.57 4.51
C LYS A 105 -7.05 -12.66 4.08
N LEU A 106 -8.27 -13.01 4.48
CA LEU A 106 -9.42 -12.11 4.35
C LEU A 106 -9.53 -11.25 5.61
N MET A 107 -9.85 -9.97 5.41
CA MET A 107 -9.99 -8.98 6.49
C MET A 107 -10.93 -7.87 6.01
N ASP A 108 -11.66 -7.22 6.89
CA ASP A 108 -12.39 -6.01 6.49
C ASP A 108 -11.43 -4.82 6.31
N ALA A 109 -11.84 -3.84 5.49
CA ALA A 109 -10.98 -2.72 5.11
C ALA A 109 -10.61 -1.82 6.30
N GLN A 110 -11.50 -1.67 7.29
CA GLN A 110 -11.21 -0.84 8.47
C GLN A 110 -10.17 -1.54 9.37
N GLN A 111 -10.33 -2.83 9.58
CA GLN A 111 -9.35 -3.63 10.33
C GLN A 111 -8.00 -3.63 9.61
N HIS A 112 -7.99 -3.80 8.27
CA HIS A 112 -6.78 -3.71 7.46
C HIS A 112 -6.05 -2.39 7.70
N ASP A 113 -6.74 -1.26 7.51
CA ASP A 113 -6.11 0.06 7.60
C ASP A 113 -5.62 0.38 9.02
N LEU A 114 -6.29 -0.14 10.06
CA LEU A 114 -5.82 -0.02 11.44
C LEU A 114 -4.56 -0.87 11.68
N VAL A 115 -4.57 -2.14 11.27
CA VAL A 115 -3.42 -3.05 11.44
C VAL A 115 -2.20 -2.53 10.68
N LEU A 116 -2.37 -2.12 9.41
CA LEU A 116 -1.27 -1.56 8.62
C LEU A 116 -0.87 -0.17 9.14
N GLY A 117 -1.80 0.60 9.71
CA GLY A 117 -1.51 1.82 10.44
C GLY A 117 -0.47 1.59 11.54
N LEU A 118 -0.67 0.57 12.35
CA LEU A 118 0.23 0.21 13.47
C LEU A 118 1.54 -0.43 13.00
N THR A 119 1.48 -1.35 12.04
CA THR A 119 2.62 -2.21 11.70
C THR A 119 3.51 -1.66 10.59
N SER A 120 3.01 -0.70 9.82
CA SER A 120 3.71 -0.14 8.65
C SER A 120 3.66 1.39 8.61
N HIS A 121 2.47 2.01 8.63
CA HIS A 121 2.36 3.44 8.35
C HIS A 121 2.96 4.29 9.47
N LEU A 122 2.68 3.98 10.73
CA LEU A 122 3.29 4.67 11.87
C LEU A 122 4.83 4.52 11.89
N PRO A 123 5.41 3.32 11.75
CA PRO A 123 6.86 3.17 11.64
C PRO A 123 7.50 4.04 10.55
N HIS A 124 6.87 4.15 9.37
CA HIS A 124 7.39 5.02 8.30
C HIS A 124 7.25 6.50 8.65
N ALA A 125 6.13 6.94 9.24
CA ALA A 125 5.95 8.32 9.69
C ALA A 125 7.02 8.72 10.71
N VAL A 126 7.34 7.83 11.64
CA VAL A 126 8.41 8.02 12.62
C VAL A 126 9.78 8.08 11.93
N ALA A 127 10.04 7.17 10.98
CA ALA A 127 11.30 7.13 10.24
C ALA A 127 11.54 8.43 9.44
N TYR A 128 10.53 8.90 8.70
CA TYR A 128 10.61 10.19 8.00
C TYR A 128 10.86 11.35 8.94
N ASN A 129 10.22 11.36 10.12
CA ASN A 129 10.40 12.43 11.09
C ASN A 129 11.81 12.42 11.69
N ILE A 130 12.34 11.25 12.04
CA ILE A 130 13.72 11.10 12.54
C ILE A 130 14.72 11.60 11.49
N VAL A 131 14.61 11.17 10.24
CA VAL A 131 15.52 11.59 9.18
C VAL A 131 15.42 13.09 8.93
N LYS A 132 14.19 13.64 8.89
CA LYS A 132 13.97 15.08 8.77
C LYS A 132 14.67 15.85 9.89
N THR A 133 14.50 15.42 11.15
CA THR A 133 15.11 16.06 12.32
C THR A 133 16.64 16.05 12.19
N VAL A 134 17.21 14.88 11.93
CA VAL A 134 18.66 14.71 11.79
C VAL A 134 19.25 15.56 10.66
N THR A 135 18.54 15.67 9.53
CA THR A 135 19.00 16.43 8.36
C THR A 135 18.76 17.93 8.48
N SER A 136 17.91 18.38 9.39
CA SER A 136 17.65 19.80 9.66
C SER A 136 18.64 20.43 10.65
N GLU A 137 19.48 19.61 11.31
CA GLU A 137 20.51 20.11 12.23
C GLU A 137 21.63 20.86 11.50
N ASP A 138 22.39 21.64 12.27
CA ASP A 138 23.50 22.46 11.75
C ASP A 138 24.49 21.61 10.94
N SER A 139 24.94 22.15 9.83
CA SER A 139 25.92 21.52 8.95
C SER A 139 27.22 21.10 9.68
N SER A 140 27.58 21.76 10.77
CA SER A 140 28.74 21.42 11.59
C SER A 140 28.64 20.07 12.31
N LEU A 141 27.39 19.54 12.52
CA LEU A 141 27.15 18.28 13.20
C LEU A 141 26.99 17.09 12.24
N LYS A 142 26.86 17.34 10.94
CA LYS A 142 26.55 16.28 9.97
C LYS A 142 27.58 15.16 9.94
N ASP A 143 28.86 15.48 9.96
CA ASP A 143 29.95 14.52 9.92
C ASP A 143 29.94 13.63 11.17
N ASP A 144 29.68 14.20 12.32
CA ASP A 144 29.61 13.48 13.59
C ASP A 144 28.35 12.61 13.67
N ILE A 145 27.21 13.11 13.17
CA ILE A 145 25.98 12.33 13.08
C ILE A 145 26.20 11.08 12.22
N VAL A 146 26.82 11.23 11.05
CA VAL A 146 27.12 10.09 10.18
C VAL A 146 28.13 9.14 10.84
N LYS A 147 29.21 9.66 11.40
CA LYS A 147 30.29 8.90 12.01
C LYS A 147 29.85 8.08 13.23
N TYR A 148 28.97 8.66 14.05
CA TYR A 148 28.49 8.00 15.27
C TYR A 148 27.15 7.31 15.10
N SER A 149 26.62 7.24 13.86
CA SER A 149 25.40 6.48 13.55
C SER A 149 25.61 4.99 13.78
N ALA A 150 24.80 4.43 14.67
CA ALA A 150 24.71 2.99 14.90
C ALA A 150 23.55 2.38 14.10
N GLY A 151 23.30 1.07 14.28
CA GLY A 151 22.29 0.31 13.54
C GLY A 151 20.89 0.93 13.55
N GLY A 152 20.48 1.53 14.68
CA GLY A 152 19.17 2.15 14.78
C GLY A 152 18.91 3.26 13.75
N LEU A 153 19.82 4.24 13.63
CA LEU A 153 19.65 5.32 12.66
C LEU A 153 19.70 4.78 11.21
N ARG A 154 20.55 3.79 10.94
CA ARG A 154 20.64 3.14 9.62
C ARG A 154 19.35 2.48 9.22
N ASP A 155 18.66 1.79 10.13
CA ASP A 155 17.35 1.18 9.85
C ASP A 155 16.30 2.24 9.54
N PHE A 156 16.25 3.33 10.30
CA PHE A 156 15.32 4.44 10.03
C PHE A 156 15.62 5.13 8.70
N THR A 157 16.89 5.37 8.36
CA THR A 157 17.25 5.97 7.06
C THR A 157 16.90 5.06 5.90
N ARG A 158 17.05 3.73 6.03
CA ARG A 158 16.62 2.76 5.01
C ARG A 158 15.10 2.81 4.81
N ILE A 159 14.32 2.80 5.89
CA ILE A 159 12.86 2.91 5.82
C ILE A 159 12.43 4.23 5.17
N ALA A 160 13.06 5.33 5.55
CA ALA A 160 12.75 6.67 5.03
C ALA A 160 13.26 6.92 3.60
N ALA A 161 14.03 6.01 3.01
CA ALA A 161 14.43 6.06 1.60
C ALA A 161 13.32 5.66 0.62
N SER A 162 12.18 5.19 1.12
CA SER A 162 11.00 4.85 0.32
C SER A 162 10.42 6.06 -0.40
N ASP A 163 9.66 5.82 -1.50
CA ASP A 163 9.09 6.87 -2.34
C ASP A 163 8.19 7.84 -1.54
N PRO A 164 8.52 9.14 -1.49
CA PRO A 164 7.80 10.10 -0.67
C PRO A 164 6.38 10.40 -1.18
N ILE A 165 6.12 10.25 -2.49
CA ILE A 165 4.80 10.49 -3.07
C ILE A 165 3.86 9.35 -2.67
N MET A 166 4.32 8.11 -2.79
CA MET A 166 3.57 6.94 -2.34
C MET A 166 3.22 7.05 -0.85
N TRP A 167 4.17 7.41 0.00
CA TRP A 167 3.95 7.52 1.45
C TRP A 167 3.08 8.71 1.82
N ARG A 168 3.20 9.85 1.13
CA ARG A 168 2.26 10.97 1.27
C ARG A 168 0.82 10.51 1.07
N ASP A 169 0.55 9.77 -0.02
CA ASP A 169 -0.78 9.29 -0.35
C ASP A 169 -1.29 8.31 0.73
N ILE A 170 -0.44 7.38 1.19
CA ILE A 170 -0.77 6.46 2.29
C ILE A 170 -1.11 7.21 3.57
N PHE A 171 -0.32 8.22 3.94
CA PHE A 171 -0.57 9.01 5.16
C PHE A 171 -1.85 9.82 5.07
N LEU A 172 -2.16 10.39 3.92
CA LEU A 172 -3.39 11.14 3.69
C LEU A 172 -4.63 10.23 3.74
N ASP A 173 -4.58 9.08 3.07
CA ASP A 173 -5.72 8.17 2.97
C ASP A 173 -5.96 7.38 4.26
N ASN A 174 -4.95 7.18 5.11
CA ASN A 174 -5.07 6.52 6.41
C ASN A 174 -4.89 7.47 7.61
N ASN A 175 -5.05 8.77 7.41
CA ASN A 175 -4.76 9.82 8.41
C ASN A 175 -5.50 9.63 9.73
N VAL A 176 -6.79 9.24 9.67
CA VAL A 176 -7.64 9.06 10.86
C VAL A 176 -7.07 7.99 11.80
N ASN A 177 -6.64 6.86 11.24
CA ASN A 177 -6.02 5.80 12.04
C ASN A 177 -4.63 6.23 12.56
N ILE A 178 -3.81 6.83 11.71
CA ILE A 178 -2.46 7.26 12.08
C ILE A 178 -2.50 8.30 13.20
N LEU A 179 -3.35 9.32 13.09
CA LEU A 179 -3.49 10.35 14.13
C LEU A 179 -4.06 9.80 15.45
N LYS A 180 -4.88 8.74 15.39
CA LYS A 180 -5.40 8.10 16.59
C LYS A 180 -4.36 7.26 17.34
N ILE A 181 -3.38 6.73 16.63
CA ILE A 181 -2.35 5.85 17.20
C ILE A 181 -1.03 6.58 17.53
N LEU A 182 -0.87 7.82 17.10
CA LEU A 182 0.21 8.74 17.51
C LEU A 182 -0.10 9.33 18.89
#